data_d471dc9de236815f427ceab6bc73e1d0
#
_entry.id   d471dc9de236815f427ceab6bc73e1d0
#
_cell.length_a   1.000
_cell.length_b   1.000
_cell.length_c   1.000
_cell.angle_alpha   90.00
_cell.angle_beta   90.00
_cell.angle_gamma   90.00
#
_symmetry.space_group_name_H-M   'P 1'
#
loop_
_entity.id
_entity.type
_entity.pdbx_description
1 polymer ?
#
loop_
_entity_poly.entity_id
_entity_poly.type
_entity_poly.pdbx_seq_one_letter_code
_entity_poly.pdbx_strand_id
1 'polypeptide(L)'
;MLPLDRRRSFCINLRMRFCFIAPCLVLFALFSWAKIRDPFTNPFDNPVDDPDLPRVLIIGDSISIGYTPRVRKLLQDKANVHRPSTNCRWSAFGKENIDEWIGESKWDLIHFNFGLWDWYGWEQEQKATPASYAKNLDGIVRKLKKTQARLAFAVTTPPCLGPERKAKIVVSEARANEFNKAAIQVMINHGVFRNDLYSLVVKNRVKYQRGENDVHYTEEGRELLAKQVADFIGKVLNK
;
A
#
# COMPACT_ATOMS: atom_id res chain seq x y z
N MET A 1 43.40 56.38 -90.10
CA MET A 1 41.98 56.74 -90.23
C MET A 1 41.18 55.86 -89.31
N LEU A 2 40.47 56.46 -88.47
CA LEU A 2 39.54 55.93 -87.48
C LEU A 2 40.10 55.68 -86.09
N PRO A 3 39.42 56.23 -85.09
CA PRO A 3 39.87 56.27 -83.74
C PRO A 3 39.22 55.10 -82.88
N LEU A 4 40.00 54.80 -81.87
CA LEU A 4 39.72 53.84 -80.82
C LEU A 4 38.56 54.29 -79.88
N ASP A 5 37.61 53.44 -79.70
CA ASP A 5 36.60 53.57 -78.68
C ASP A 5 37.02 52.85 -77.33
N ARG A 6 37.00 53.64 -76.27
CA ARG A 6 37.34 53.16 -74.92
C ARG A 6 36.07 52.67 -74.22
N ARG A 7 35.98 51.38 -74.02
CA ARG A 7 34.97 50.83 -73.14
C ARG A 7 35.46 50.84 -71.70
N ARG A 8 34.79 51.60 -70.87
CA ARG A 8 34.98 51.59 -69.42
C ARG A 8 34.31 50.36 -68.84
N SER A 9 35.12 49.46 -68.17
CA SER A 9 34.66 48.35 -67.37
C SER A 9 34.15 48.88 -66.04
N PHE A 10 32.90 48.69 -65.71
CA PHE A 10 32.31 48.93 -64.41
C PHE A 10 32.48 47.68 -63.58
N CYS A 11 33.37 47.70 -62.59
CA CYS A 11 33.46 46.66 -61.60
C CYS A 11 32.38 46.90 -60.54
N ILE A 12 31.37 46.04 -60.55
CA ILE A 12 30.38 45.98 -59.48
C ILE A 12 30.92 45.01 -58.36
N ASN A 13 31.37 45.64 -57.27
CA ASN A 13 31.74 44.89 -56.06
C ASN A 13 30.47 44.40 -55.36
N LEU A 14 30.11 43.13 -55.58
CA LEU A 14 29.03 42.47 -54.88
C LEU A 14 29.59 41.91 -53.56
N ARG A 15 29.50 42.70 -52.48
CA ARG A 15 29.78 42.22 -51.12
C ARG A 15 28.64 41.28 -50.72
N MET A 16 28.85 39.96 -50.83
CA MET A 16 27.98 38.95 -50.18
C MET A 16 28.15 39.04 -48.67
N ARG A 17 27.10 39.56 -48.01
CA ARG A 17 26.96 39.46 -46.57
C ARG A 17 26.49 38.03 -46.26
N PHE A 18 27.39 37.19 -45.74
CA PHE A 18 27.02 35.91 -45.12
C PHE A 18 26.28 36.24 -43.82
N CYS A 19 24.95 36.10 -43.82
CA CYS A 19 24.20 35.97 -42.58
C CYS A 19 24.47 34.60 -41.97
N PHE A 20 25.27 34.58 -40.91
CA PHE A 20 25.37 33.41 -40.03
C PHE A 20 24.03 33.24 -39.33
N ILE A 21 23.21 32.33 -39.83
CA ILE A 21 22.08 31.80 -39.07
C ILE A 21 22.65 30.87 -38.01
N ALA A 22 22.73 31.36 -36.77
CA ALA A 22 23.06 30.51 -35.64
C ALA A 22 21.95 29.45 -35.50
N PRO A 23 22.29 28.16 -35.41
CA PRO A 23 21.27 27.16 -35.11
C PRO A 23 20.80 27.38 -33.66
N CYS A 24 19.58 27.84 -33.50
CA CYS A 24 18.86 27.80 -32.24
C CYS A 24 18.72 26.33 -31.85
N LEU A 25 19.63 25.83 -31.01
CA LEU A 25 19.50 24.56 -30.30
C LEU A 25 18.31 24.71 -29.35
N VAL A 26 17.13 24.30 -29.81
CA VAL A 26 15.98 24.09 -28.96
C VAL A 26 16.29 22.87 -28.12
N LEU A 27 16.82 23.10 -26.91
CA LEU A 27 16.90 22.11 -25.87
C LEU A 27 15.46 21.73 -25.51
N PHE A 28 14.93 20.67 -26.12
CA PHE A 28 13.78 19.96 -25.58
C PHE A 28 14.23 19.35 -24.23
N ALA A 29 13.99 20.09 -23.17
CA ALA A 29 14.02 19.51 -21.83
C ALA A 29 12.96 18.42 -21.81
N LEU A 30 13.40 17.17 -21.90
CA LEU A 30 12.59 16.00 -21.59
C LEU A 30 12.23 16.09 -20.10
N PHE A 31 11.15 16.80 -19.79
CA PHE A 31 10.50 16.68 -18.51
C PHE A 31 10.00 15.23 -18.42
N SER A 32 10.84 14.35 -17.91
CA SER A 32 10.38 13.09 -17.39
C SER A 32 9.33 13.43 -16.33
N TRP A 33 8.08 13.11 -16.63
CA TRP A 33 6.99 13.20 -15.67
C TRP A 33 7.28 12.13 -14.61
N ALA A 34 8.15 12.46 -13.66
CA ALA A 34 8.32 11.64 -12.48
C ALA A 34 6.94 11.56 -11.83
N LYS A 35 6.40 10.34 -11.77
CA LYS A 35 5.11 10.09 -11.14
C LYS A 35 5.16 10.68 -9.74
N ILE A 36 4.34 11.71 -9.49
CA ILE A 36 4.27 12.35 -8.18
C ILE A 36 3.87 11.25 -7.19
N ARG A 37 4.77 10.95 -6.25
CA ARG A 37 4.48 10.04 -5.16
C ARG A 37 3.65 10.79 -4.13
N ASP A 38 2.44 10.33 -3.91
CA ASP A 38 1.56 10.89 -2.89
C ASP A 38 1.09 9.78 -1.94
N PRO A 39 1.80 9.59 -0.82
CA PRO A 39 1.49 8.54 0.15
C PRO A 39 0.16 8.74 0.87
N PHE A 40 -0.44 9.92 0.80
CA PHE A 40 -1.71 10.22 1.45
C PHE A 40 -2.94 9.91 0.59
N THR A 41 -2.75 9.72 -0.70
CA THR A 41 -3.83 9.30 -1.63
C THR A 41 -3.57 7.93 -2.24
N ASN A 42 -2.32 7.64 -2.61
CA ASN A 42 -1.96 6.34 -3.16
C ASN A 42 -1.35 5.43 -2.08
N PRO A 43 -2.01 4.32 -1.72
CA PRO A 43 -1.52 3.41 -0.68
C PRO A 43 -0.16 2.78 -1.01
N PHE A 44 0.19 2.67 -2.29
CA PHE A 44 1.43 2.03 -2.75
C PHE A 44 2.62 2.99 -2.90
N ASP A 45 2.39 4.29 -2.78
CA ASP A 45 3.46 5.29 -2.74
C ASP A 45 3.92 5.44 -1.28
N ASN A 46 4.96 4.69 -0.89
CA ASN A 46 5.51 4.81 0.46
C ASN A 46 6.18 6.19 0.65
N PRO A 47 6.11 6.77 1.87
CA PRO A 47 6.74 8.05 2.17
C PRO A 47 8.26 7.94 2.09
N VAL A 48 8.90 9.08 1.92
CA VAL A 48 10.33 9.24 2.26
C VAL A 48 10.42 9.31 3.78
N ASP A 49 11.36 8.55 4.36
CA ASP A 49 11.49 8.49 5.81
C ASP A 49 12.02 9.80 6.39
N ASP A 50 11.41 10.24 7.47
CA ASP A 50 12.02 11.13 8.43
C ASP A 50 12.86 10.27 9.39
N PRO A 51 14.18 10.47 9.47
CA PRO A 51 15.06 9.62 10.26
C PRO A 51 14.80 9.67 11.77
N ASP A 52 14.14 10.72 12.25
CA ASP A 52 13.80 10.91 13.67
C ASP A 52 12.50 10.20 14.08
N LEU A 53 11.75 9.66 13.11
CA LEU A 53 10.47 9.02 13.35
C LEU A 53 10.55 7.49 13.27
N PRO A 54 9.78 6.76 14.11
CA PRO A 54 9.71 5.31 14.06
C PRO A 54 9.13 4.82 12.73
N ARG A 55 9.62 3.67 12.27
CA ARG A 55 9.19 3.01 11.05
C ARG A 55 8.15 1.94 11.33
N VAL A 56 7.00 2.07 10.68
CA VAL A 56 5.86 1.15 10.80
C VAL A 56 5.57 0.48 9.46
N LEU A 57 5.44 -0.85 9.47
CA LEU A 57 5.01 -1.60 8.29
C LEU A 57 3.57 -2.09 8.48
N ILE A 58 2.68 -1.76 7.55
CA ILE A 58 1.31 -2.29 7.50
C ILE A 58 1.24 -3.38 6.42
N ILE A 59 1.04 -4.63 6.84
CA ILE A 59 0.86 -5.79 5.95
C ILE A 59 -0.60 -6.21 5.99
N GLY A 60 -1.23 -6.39 4.83
CA GLY A 60 -2.60 -6.90 4.77
C GLY A 60 -3.22 -6.73 3.38
N ASP A 61 -4.47 -7.15 3.27
CA ASP A 61 -5.24 -7.20 2.04
C ASP A 61 -5.86 -5.84 1.63
N SER A 62 -6.88 -5.89 0.78
CA SER A 62 -7.58 -4.71 0.25
C SER A 62 -8.21 -3.82 1.33
N ILE A 63 -8.52 -4.35 2.51
CA ILE A 63 -9.04 -3.54 3.62
C ILE A 63 -7.93 -2.61 4.12
N SER A 64 -6.72 -3.15 4.32
CA SER A 64 -5.56 -2.34 4.72
C SER A 64 -5.15 -1.34 3.65
N ILE A 65 -5.23 -1.73 2.37
CA ILE A 65 -5.02 -0.81 1.25
C ILE A 65 -5.96 0.40 1.37
N GLY A 66 -7.23 0.15 1.72
CA GLY A 66 -8.25 1.18 1.84
C GLY A 66 -8.01 2.19 2.96
N TYR A 67 -7.44 1.79 4.09
CA TYR A 67 -7.22 2.69 5.22
C TYR A 67 -5.79 3.24 5.32
N THR A 68 -4.78 2.64 4.68
CA THR A 68 -3.37 3.05 4.85
C THR A 68 -3.10 4.53 4.55
N PRO A 69 -3.62 5.15 3.48
CA PRO A 69 -3.40 6.58 3.24
C PRO A 69 -3.87 7.48 4.38
N ARG A 70 -5.00 7.11 5.00
CA ARG A 70 -5.57 7.83 6.14
C ARG A 70 -4.77 7.63 7.42
N VAL A 71 -4.27 6.41 7.65
CA VAL A 71 -3.36 6.12 8.77
C VAL A 71 -2.09 6.96 8.65
N ARG A 72 -1.51 7.08 7.45
CA ARG A 72 -0.36 7.95 7.18
C ARG A 72 -0.66 9.40 7.55
N LYS A 73 -1.83 9.91 7.15
CA LYS A 73 -2.24 11.28 7.48
C LYS A 73 -2.41 11.50 8.98
N LEU A 74 -2.99 10.53 9.70
CA LEU A 74 -3.19 10.60 11.15
C LEU A 74 -1.89 10.44 11.94
N LEU A 75 -0.89 9.78 11.38
CA LEU A 75 0.43 9.57 11.96
C LEU A 75 1.50 10.45 11.32
N GLN A 76 1.12 11.44 10.50
CA GLN A 76 2.04 12.43 9.98
C GLN A 76 2.81 13.07 11.14
N ASP A 77 4.12 13.27 10.98
CA ASP A 77 5.03 13.80 12.01
C ASP A 77 5.14 12.94 13.30
N LYS A 78 4.68 11.68 13.24
CA LYS A 78 4.72 10.72 14.36
C LYS A 78 5.30 9.37 13.99
N ALA A 79 5.17 8.94 12.74
CA ALA A 79 5.71 7.67 12.26
C ALA A 79 5.80 7.63 10.73
N ASN A 80 6.83 6.98 10.21
CA ASN A 80 6.97 6.62 8.80
C ASN A 80 6.16 5.34 8.52
N VAL A 81 5.00 5.47 7.90
CA VAL A 81 4.09 4.33 7.69
C VAL A 81 4.21 3.78 6.28
N HIS A 82 4.73 2.59 6.16
CA HIS A 82 4.96 1.85 4.92
C HIS A 82 3.97 0.71 4.72
N ARG A 83 3.92 0.20 3.52
CA ARG A 83 3.27 -1.06 3.18
C ARG A 83 3.94 -1.74 1.97
N PRO A 84 3.78 -3.07 1.79
CA PRO A 84 4.14 -3.72 0.54
C PRO A 84 3.40 -3.10 -0.66
N SER A 85 4.03 -3.04 -1.82
CA SER A 85 3.44 -2.49 -3.06
C SER A 85 2.39 -3.42 -3.69
N THR A 86 1.85 -4.35 -2.92
CA THR A 86 0.91 -5.38 -3.37
C THR A 86 -0.23 -5.60 -2.38
N ASN A 87 -1.25 -6.33 -2.82
CA ASN A 87 -2.25 -6.93 -1.94
C ASN A 87 -1.66 -8.20 -1.32
N CYS A 88 -1.62 -8.29 0.02
CA CYS A 88 -0.97 -9.40 0.71
C CYS A 88 -1.82 -10.68 0.78
N ARG A 89 -3.07 -10.64 0.32
CA ARG A 89 -3.98 -11.78 0.08
C ARG A 89 -4.18 -12.70 1.29
N TRP A 90 -4.06 -14.04 1.12
CA TRP A 90 -4.29 -15.05 2.15
C TRP A 90 -3.01 -15.43 2.91
N SER A 91 -3.18 -16.10 4.02
CA SER A 91 -2.10 -16.41 4.94
C SER A 91 -0.97 -17.28 4.36
N ALA A 92 -1.27 -18.25 3.48
CA ALA A 92 -0.23 -19.06 2.85
C ALA A 92 0.63 -18.22 1.90
N PHE A 93 0.00 -17.38 1.06
CA PHE A 93 0.70 -16.41 0.22
C PHE A 93 1.55 -15.45 1.06
N GLY A 94 0.99 -14.95 2.17
CA GLY A 94 1.74 -14.12 3.11
C GLY A 94 2.97 -14.81 3.68
N LYS A 95 2.85 -16.08 4.06
CA LYS A 95 3.98 -16.87 4.59
C LYS A 95 5.12 -17.05 3.59
N GLU A 96 4.81 -17.15 2.30
CA GLU A 96 5.79 -17.27 1.22
C GLU A 96 6.50 -15.95 0.94
N ASN A 97 5.77 -14.83 0.98
CA ASN A 97 6.27 -13.53 0.55
C ASN A 97 6.71 -12.60 1.70
N ILE A 98 6.52 -13.00 2.97
CA ILE A 98 6.75 -12.13 4.13
C ILE A 98 8.20 -11.63 4.21
N ASP A 99 9.18 -12.46 3.84
CA ASP A 99 10.60 -12.10 3.89
C ASP A 99 10.92 -10.99 2.87
N GLU A 100 10.30 -11.02 1.68
CA GLU A 100 10.39 -9.95 0.69
C GLU A 100 9.79 -8.64 1.21
N TRP A 101 8.61 -8.72 1.86
CA TRP A 101 7.90 -7.52 2.32
C TRP A 101 8.56 -6.82 3.50
N ILE A 102 9.19 -7.57 4.41
CA ILE A 102 9.97 -6.98 5.50
C ILE A 102 11.32 -6.44 5.01
N GLY A 103 11.90 -7.04 3.97
CA GLY A 103 13.19 -6.66 3.42
C GLY A 103 14.30 -6.64 4.47
N GLU A 104 15.34 -5.88 4.20
CA GLU A 104 16.45 -5.66 5.13
C GLU A 104 16.25 -4.45 6.06
N SER A 105 15.10 -3.81 5.96
CA SER A 105 14.79 -2.60 6.71
C SER A 105 14.56 -2.89 8.19
N LYS A 106 15.02 -1.98 9.05
CA LYS A 106 14.66 -2.01 10.47
C LYS A 106 13.24 -1.46 10.65
N TRP A 107 12.41 -2.18 11.38
CA TRP A 107 11.04 -1.79 11.73
C TRP A 107 10.88 -1.65 13.23
N ASP A 108 10.19 -0.61 13.69
CA ASP A 108 9.84 -0.42 15.10
C ASP A 108 8.53 -1.13 15.44
N LEU A 109 7.59 -1.17 14.46
CA LEU A 109 6.33 -1.87 14.59
C LEU A 109 5.90 -2.47 13.26
N ILE A 110 5.39 -3.70 13.28
CA ILE A 110 4.72 -4.34 12.15
C ILE A 110 3.27 -4.63 12.54
N HIS A 111 2.33 -3.93 11.88
CA HIS A 111 0.90 -4.13 12.00
C HIS A 111 0.41 -4.97 10.84
N PHE A 112 -0.13 -6.16 11.11
CA PHE A 112 -0.43 -7.12 10.05
C PHE A 112 -1.80 -7.78 10.20
N ASN A 113 -2.38 -8.21 9.08
CA ASN A 113 -3.64 -8.93 9.00
C ASN A 113 -3.62 -9.93 7.84
N PHE A 114 -4.27 -11.07 8.07
CA PHE A 114 -4.72 -12.05 7.09
C PHE A 114 -6.06 -12.59 7.56
N GLY A 115 -6.95 -13.00 6.66
CA GLY A 115 -8.20 -13.66 7.06
C GLY A 115 -9.31 -13.64 6.02
N LEU A 116 -9.76 -12.50 5.51
CA LEU A 116 -10.87 -12.48 4.54
C LEU A 116 -10.59 -13.38 3.34
N TRP A 117 -9.40 -13.33 2.79
CA TRP A 117 -9.01 -14.20 1.68
C TRP A 117 -9.02 -15.68 2.06
N ASP A 118 -8.57 -16.02 3.26
CA ASP A 118 -8.62 -17.39 3.79
C ASP A 118 -10.08 -17.85 3.96
N TRP A 119 -11.00 -16.97 4.37
CA TRP A 119 -12.40 -17.31 4.59
C TRP A 119 -13.16 -17.55 3.30
N TYR A 120 -12.98 -16.69 2.31
CA TYR A 120 -13.67 -16.73 1.03
C TYR A 120 -13.00 -17.69 0.03
N GLY A 121 -11.71 -17.97 0.17
CA GLY A 121 -10.95 -18.84 -0.70
C GLY A 121 -10.69 -18.24 -2.09
N TRP A 122 -10.68 -16.90 -2.21
CA TRP A 122 -10.37 -16.25 -3.48
C TRP A 122 -8.99 -16.68 -4.00
N GLU A 123 -8.94 -17.05 -5.29
CA GLU A 123 -7.69 -17.43 -5.99
C GLU A 123 -6.92 -18.59 -5.34
N GLN A 124 -7.55 -19.38 -4.45
CA GLN A 124 -6.93 -20.50 -3.77
C GLN A 124 -7.43 -21.82 -4.35
N GLU A 125 -6.50 -22.72 -4.69
CA GLU A 125 -6.85 -24.07 -5.11
C GLU A 125 -7.48 -24.89 -3.98
N GLN A 126 -6.95 -24.71 -2.77
CA GLN A 126 -7.46 -25.35 -1.56
C GLN A 126 -7.95 -24.31 -0.56
N LYS A 127 -9.20 -24.44 -0.15
CA LYS A 127 -9.79 -23.56 0.86
C LYS A 127 -9.08 -23.77 2.20
N ALA A 128 -8.72 -22.66 2.84
CA ALA A 128 -8.14 -22.70 4.18
C ALA A 128 -9.13 -23.26 5.20
N THR A 129 -8.58 -23.97 6.18
CA THR A 129 -9.26 -24.34 7.42
C THR A 129 -8.72 -23.49 8.57
N PRO A 130 -9.45 -23.34 9.71
CA PRO A 130 -8.90 -22.66 10.89
C PRO A 130 -7.54 -23.20 11.32
N ALA A 131 -7.31 -24.52 11.20
CA ALA A 131 -6.05 -25.16 11.55
C ALA A 131 -4.91 -24.80 10.58
N SER A 132 -5.13 -24.86 9.26
CA SER A 132 -4.12 -24.48 8.27
C SER A 132 -3.80 -22.99 8.33
N TYR A 133 -4.80 -22.16 8.54
CA TYR A 133 -4.66 -20.71 8.75
C TYR A 133 -3.81 -20.41 9.99
N ALA A 134 -4.10 -21.03 11.14
CA ALA A 134 -3.31 -20.88 12.36
C ALA A 134 -1.84 -21.29 12.14
N LYS A 135 -1.59 -22.42 11.44
CA LYS A 135 -0.25 -22.87 11.09
C LYS A 135 0.51 -21.87 10.22
N ASN A 136 -0.18 -21.24 9.27
CA ASN A 136 0.41 -20.20 8.43
C ASN A 136 0.75 -18.95 9.26
N LEU A 137 -0.18 -18.49 10.11
CA LEU A 137 0.05 -17.35 10.98
C LEU A 137 1.20 -17.59 11.97
N ASP A 138 1.30 -18.78 12.56
CA ASP A 138 2.44 -19.16 13.42
C ASP A 138 3.77 -19.01 12.66
N GLY A 139 3.83 -19.53 11.43
CA GLY A 139 5.00 -19.37 10.57
C GLY A 139 5.34 -17.92 10.24
N ILE A 140 4.33 -17.10 9.93
CA ILE A 140 4.48 -15.66 9.67
C ILE A 140 5.01 -14.96 10.92
N VAL A 141 4.40 -15.18 12.09
CA VAL A 141 4.82 -14.54 13.35
C VAL A 141 6.26 -14.89 13.71
N ARG A 142 6.67 -16.15 13.51
CA ARG A 142 8.06 -16.56 13.74
C ARG A 142 9.06 -15.81 12.84
N LYS A 143 8.70 -15.57 11.58
CA LYS A 143 9.52 -14.77 10.66
C LYS A 143 9.54 -13.30 11.10
N LEU A 144 8.38 -12.71 11.38
CA LEU A 144 8.26 -11.31 11.83
C LEU A 144 9.05 -11.04 13.13
N LYS A 145 9.07 -11.99 14.07
CA LYS A 145 9.85 -11.86 15.32
C LYS A 145 11.35 -11.73 15.10
N LYS A 146 11.89 -12.22 13.98
CA LYS A 146 13.32 -12.06 13.66
C LYS A 146 13.70 -10.61 13.40
N THR A 147 12.75 -9.78 13.04
CA THR A 147 12.97 -8.33 12.85
C THR A 147 13.16 -7.55 14.14
N GLN A 148 12.83 -8.16 15.29
CA GLN A 148 12.80 -7.52 16.61
C GLN A 148 11.78 -6.35 16.72
N ALA A 149 10.97 -6.12 15.70
CA ALA A 149 9.89 -5.15 15.73
C ALA A 149 8.80 -5.56 16.73
N ARG A 150 8.11 -4.58 17.29
CA ARG A 150 6.84 -4.84 17.97
C ARG A 150 5.82 -5.36 16.98
N LEU A 151 5.07 -6.39 17.34
CA LEU A 151 4.11 -7.00 16.43
C LEU A 151 2.67 -6.72 16.89
N ALA A 152 1.83 -6.30 15.98
CA ALA A 152 0.42 -6.05 16.21
C ALA A 152 -0.42 -6.72 15.11
N PHE A 153 -1.31 -7.61 15.51
CA PHE A 153 -2.25 -8.28 14.61
C PHE A 153 -3.60 -7.55 14.63
N ALA A 154 -4.09 -7.15 13.46
CA ALA A 154 -5.46 -6.68 13.31
C ALA A 154 -6.40 -7.88 13.20
N VAL A 155 -7.30 -8.05 14.16
CA VAL A 155 -8.35 -9.07 14.10
C VAL A 155 -9.21 -8.77 12.86
N THR A 156 -9.39 -9.78 12.02
CA THR A 156 -10.00 -9.61 10.70
C THR A 156 -11.41 -9.08 10.81
N THR A 157 -11.71 -8.04 10.04
CA THR A 157 -13.03 -7.38 9.97
C THR A 157 -14.14 -8.35 9.55
N PRO A 158 -15.41 -8.12 9.91
CA PRO A 158 -16.49 -9.06 9.63
C PRO A 158 -16.71 -9.29 8.12
N PRO A 159 -17.24 -10.48 7.74
CA PRO A 159 -17.63 -10.75 6.37
C PRO A 159 -18.78 -9.84 5.94
N CYS A 160 -19.08 -9.76 4.65
CA CYS A 160 -20.32 -9.14 4.17
C CYS A 160 -21.55 -9.98 4.54
N LEU A 161 -22.72 -9.36 4.52
CA LEU A 161 -24.00 -9.99 4.93
C LEU A 161 -24.50 -11.02 3.93
N GLY A 162 -24.42 -10.68 2.65
CA GLY A 162 -24.87 -11.52 1.55
C GLY A 162 -23.74 -12.32 0.90
N PRO A 163 -24.04 -13.01 -0.23
CA PRO A 163 -23.01 -13.68 -1.02
C PRO A 163 -22.02 -12.67 -1.59
N GLU A 164 -20.74 -12.86 -1.26
CA GLU A 164 -19.68 -11.98 -1.75
C GLU A 164 -19.62 -11.99 -3.29
N ARG A 165 -19.40 -10.82 -3.90
CA ARG A 165 -19.54 -10.60 -5.35
C ARG A 165 -18.69 -11.53 -6.21
N LYS A 166 -17.45 -11.82 -5.81
CA LYS A 166 -16.50 -12.67 -6.56
C LYS A 166 -16.64 -14.14 -6.17
N ALA A 167 -16.62 -14.43 -4.89
CA ALA A 167 -16.68 -15.80 -4.38
C ALA A 167 -18.08 -16.43 -4.53
N LYS A 168 -19.14 -15.61 -4.65
CA LYS A 168 -20.55 -16.07 -4.73
C LYS A 168 -20.98 -16.94 -3.56
N ILE A 169 -20.31 -16.81 -2.41
CA ILE A 169 -20.61 -17.55 -1.17
C ILE A 169 -20.87 -16.59 -0.02
N VAL A 170 -21.66 -17.08 0.93
CA VAL A 170 -21.87 -16.43 2.22
C VAL A 170 -20.87 -17.03 3.20
N VAL A 171 -20.09 -16.19 3.84
CA VAL A 171 -19.26 -16.58 5.00
C VAL A 171 -20.05 -16.23 6.25
N SER A 172 -20.44 -17.25 7.01
CA SER A 172 -21.18 -17.06 8.26
C SER A 172 -20.31 -16.39 9.33
N GLU A 173 -20.96 -15.68 10.27
CA GLU A 173 -20.26 -15.17 11.45
C GLU A 173 -19.59 -16.26 12.27
N ALA A 174 -20.23 -17.45 12.36
CA ALA A 174 -19.66 -18.61 13.03
C ALA A 174 -18.31 -18.99 12.42
N ARG A 175 -18.24 -19.10 11.08
CA ARG A 175 -16.98 -19.37 10.37
C ARG A 175 -15.94 -18.28 10.59
N ALA A 176 -16.33 -17.00 10.47
CA ALA A 176 -15.42 -15.88 10.72
C ALA A 176 -14.86 -15.92 12.16
N ASN A 177 -15.71 -16.24 13.13
CA ASN A 177 -15.33 -16.37 14.54
C ASN A 177 -14.37 -17.54 14.80
N GLU A 178 -14.55 -18.69 14.12
CA GLU A 178 -13.62 -19.82 14.21
C GLU A 178 -12.21 -19.42 13.76
N PHE A 179 -12.08 -18.74 12.62
CA PHE A 179 -10.81 -18.26 12.11
C PHE A 179 -10.20 -17.17 12.99
N ASN A 180 -10.99 -16.18 13.41
CA ASN A 180 -10.51 -15.13 14.31
C ASN A 180 -10.06 -15.71 15.66
N LYS A 181 -10.78 -16.69 16.21
CA LYS A 181 -10.39 -17.40 17.43
C LYS A 181 -9.05 -18.12 17.26
N ALA A 182 -8.86 -18.81 16.13
CA ALA A 182 -7.60 -19.48 15.81
C ALA A 182 -6.44 -18.47 15.69
N ALA A 183 -6.65 -17.36 15.00
CA ALA A 183 -5.65 -16.29 14.90
C ALA A 183 -5.31 -15.69 16.28
N ILE A 184 -6.31 -15.34 17.07
CA ILE A 184 -6.14 -14.76 18.40
C ILE A 184 -5.33 -15.70 19.29
N GLN A 185 -5.59 -17.01 19.23
CA GLN A 185 -4.82 -17.99 20.01
C GLN A 185 -3.34 -18.00 19.60
N VAL A 186 -3.03 -17.96 18.31
CA VAL A 186 -1.65 -17.83 17.82
C VAL A 186 -1.01 -16.54 18.37
N MET A 187 -1.72 -15.40 18.30
CA MET A 187 -1.19 -14.13 18.80
C MET A 187 -0.93 -14.14 20.30
N ILE A 188 -1.81 -14.77 21.09
CA ILE A 188 -1.62 -14.97 22.53
C ILE A 188 -0.35 -15.78 22.79
N ASN A 189 -0.19 -16.92 22.12
CA ASN A 189 0.96 -17.81 22.30
C ASN A 189 2.30 -17.13 21.98
N HIS A 190 2.29 -16.15 21.11
CA HIS A 190 3.47 -15.40 20.70
C HIS A 190 3.65 -14.04 21.42
N GLY A 191 2.71 -13.62 22.26
CA GLY A 191 2.75 -12.29 22.92
C GLY A 191 2.58 -11.12 21.94
N VAL A 192 1.85 -11.33 20.83
CA VAL A 192 1.57 -10.32 19.83
C VAL A 192 0.41 -9.43 20.28
N PHE A 193 0.54 -8.12 20.14
CA PHE A 193 -0.55 -7.17 20.38
C PHE A 193 -1.72 -7.43 19.43
N ARG A 194 -2.94 -7.21 19.89
CA ARG A 194 -4.17 -7.45 19.12
C ARG A 194 -4.99 -6.18 19.00
N ASN A 195 -5.20 -5.72 17.76
CA ASN A 195 -6.07 -4.61 17.42
C ASN A 195 -7.42 -5.15 16.93
N ASP A 196 -8.46 -5.03 17.71
CA ASP A 196 -9.77 -5.64 17.41
C ASP A 196 -10.58 -4.79 16.43
N LEU A 197 -10.34 -4.99 15.14
CA LEU A 197 -11.12 -4.35 14.09
C LEU A 197 -12.47 -5.05 13.84
N TYR A 198 -12.62 -6.32 14.26
CA TYR A 198 -13.88 -7.04 14.13
C TYR A 198 -14.97 -6.40 14.98
N SER A 199 -14.73 -6.29 16.28
CA SER A 199 -15.69 -5.72 17.24
C SER A 199 -16.00 -4.25 16.96
N LEU A 200 -15.04 -3.51 16.38
CA LEU A 200 -15.21 -2.11 16.02
C LEU A 200 -16.37 -1.89 15.04
N VAL A 201 -16.53 -2.78 14.07
CA VAL A 201 -17.46 -2.55 12.94
C VAL A 201 -18.63 -3.53 12.88
N VAL A 202 -18.58 -4.71 13.54
CA VAL A 202 -19.57 -5.77 13.37
C VAL A 202 -21.00 -5.33 13.66
N LYS A 203 -21.22 -4.52 14.70
CA LYS A 203 -22.56 -4.06 15.11
C LYS A 203 -23.18 -3.05 14.12
N ASN A 204 -22.37 -2.33 13.38
CA ASN A 204 -22.77 -1.28 12.45
C ASN A 204 -22.26 -1.52 11.03
N ARG A 205 -22.01 -2.78 10.66
CA ARG A 205 -21.41 -3.10 9.35
C ARG A 205 -22.24 -2.64 8.17
N VAL A 206 -23.59 -2.63 8.30
CA VAL A 206 -24.50 -2.10 7.27
C VAL A 206 -24.18 -0.64 6.93
N LYS A 207 -23.82 0.16 7.94
CA LYS A 207 -23.43 1.56 7.75
C LYS A 207 -22.04 1.69 7.10
N TYR A 208 -21.11 0.86 7.49
CA TYR A 208 -19.71 1.04 7.16
C TYR A 208 -19.23 0.22 5.96
N GLN A 209 -19.85 -0.93 5.65
CA GLN A 209 -19.57 -1.68 4.43
C GLN A 209 -20.26 -1.05 3.22
N ARG A 210 -19.69 -1.23 2.02
CA ARG A 210 -20.22 -0.67 0.77
C ARG A 210 -21.55 -1.27 0.33
N GLY A 211 -21.95 -2.38 0.95
CA GLY A 211 -23.19 -3.09 0.66
C GLY A 211 -23.14 -4.52 1.16
N GLU A 212 -24.28 -5.20 1.05
CA GLU A 212 -24.48 -6.56 1.60
C GLU A 212 -23.54 -7.62 0.99
N ASN A 213 -23.07 -7.39 -0.24
CA ASN A 213 -22.25 -8.34 -0.99
C ASN A 213 -20.79 -7.86 -1.17
N ASP A 214 -20.35 -6.86 -0.39
CA ASP A 214 -19.03 -6.27 -0.50
C ASP A 214 -18.37 -6.19 0.88
N VAL A 215 -17.21 -6.82 1.02
CA VAL A 215 -16.42 -6.77 2.26
C VAL A 215 -15.72 -5.43 2.49
N HIS A 216 -15.66 -4.58 1.46
CA HIS A 216 -14.97 -3.31 1.53
C HIS A 216 -15.81 -2.24 2.23
N TYR A 217 -15.14 -1.18 2.65
CA TYR A 217 -15.71 -0.12 3.48
C TYR A 217 -16.00 1.14 2.67
N THR A 218 -17.08 1.83 3.07
CA THR A 218 -17.39 3.21 2.66
C THR A 218 -16.27 4.15 3.09
N GLU A 219 -16.32 5.38 2.65
CA GLU A 219 -15.37 6.40 3.09
C GLU A 219 -15.35 6.55 4.62
N GLU A 220 -16.54 6.66 5.22
CA GLU A 220 -16.71 6.75 6.68
C GLU A 220 -16.17 5.50 7.40
N GLY A 221 -16.39 4.31 6.82
CA GLY A 221 -15.86 3.07 7.37
C GLY A 221 -14.32 2.99 7.31
N ARG A 222 -13.71 3.51 6.25
CA ARG A 222 -12.24 3.60 6.13
C ARG A 222 -11.65 4.59 7.13
N GLU A 223 -12.30 5.72 7.35
CA GLU A 223 -11.89 6.69 8.38
C GLU A 223 -11.95 6.07 9.78
N LEU A 224 -13.03 5.35 10.10
CA LEU A 224 -13.18 4.65 11.38
C LEU A 224 -12.05 3.63 11.59
N LEU A 225 -11.77 2.78 10.60
CA LEU A 225 -10.70 1.79 10.65
C LEU A 225 -9.33 2.46 10.77
N ALA A 226 -9.08 3.51 9.99
CA ALA A 226 -7.82 4.25 10.02
C ALA A 226 -7.55 4.89 11.40
N LYS A 227 -8.58 5.48 12.00
CA LYS A 227 -8.46 6.06 13.33
C LYS A 227 -8.10 5.01 14.37
N GLN A 228 -8.79 3.87 14.38
CA GLN A 228 -8.50 2.76 15.30
C GLN A 228 -7.07 2.23 15.10
N VAL A 229 -6.63 2.07 13.85
CA VAL A 229 -5.29 1.57 13.52
C VAL A 229 -4.22 2.59 13.95
N ALA A 230 -4.40 3.87 13.64
CA ALA A 230 -3.45 4.92 14.02
C ALA A 230 -3.33 5.07 15.55
N ASP A 231 -4.45 5.12 16.25
CA ASP A 231 -4.49 5.21 17.73
C ASP A 231 -3.80 3.98 18.36
N PHE A 232 -4.02 2.79 17.78
CA PHE A 232 -3.40 1.56 18.27
C PHE A 232 -1.89 1.53 18.04
N ILE A 233 -1.43 1.92 16.85
CA ILE A 233 -0.01 2.05 16.52
C ILE A 233 0.66 3.01 17.49
N GLY A 234 0.10 4.22 17.70
CA GLY A 234 0.64 5.19 18.63
C GLY A 234 0.75 4.66 20.07
N LYS A 235 -0.27 3.92 20.55
CA LYS A 235 -0.22 3.28 21.88
C LYS A 235 0.85 2.20 22.00
N VAL A 236 1.11 1.44 20.94
CA VAL A 236 2.13 0.37 20.95
C VAL A 236 3.53 0.96 20.84
N LEU A 237 3.74 2.01 20.06
CA LEU A 237 5.04 2.69 19.94
C LEU A 237 5.48 3.35 21.24
N ASN A 238 4.55 3.82 22.07
CA ASN A 238 4.82 4.50 23.34
C ASN A 238 4.96 3.54 24.55
N LYS A 239 4.86 2.24 24.37
CA LYS A 239 5.10 1.22 25.40
C LYS A 239 6.55 0.80 25.43
#